data_71f1c63395a6b112d04f3cfe8af2ac46
#
_entry.id   71f1c63395a6b112d04f3cfe8af2ac46
#
_cell.length_a   1.000
_cell.length_b   1.000
_cell.length_c   1.000
_cell.angle_alpha   90.00
_cell.angle_beta   90.00
_cell.angle_gamma   90.00
#
_symmetry.space_group_name_H-M   'P 1'
#
loop_
_entity.id
_entity.type
_entity.pdbx_description
1 polymer ?
#
loop_
_entity_poly.entity_id
_entity_poly.type
_entity_poly.pdbx_seq_one_letter_code
_entity_poly.pdbx_strand_id
1 'polypeptide(L)'
;MSLKKLTQSKHSNAERSWFAALMISGKISNQQYAVYLKQQFECYNALEKRFDKAGETVVSLPRDLKRANNIIDDLQELSCEVDSIPIFDSTKKYVNYILDECKTKNLYAHVYVRYLGDLKGGQIISKRIPGSGKYYKFKNPKELE
;
A
#
# COMPACT_ATOMS: atom_id res chain seq x y z
N MET A 1 5.47 10.91 -23.86
CA MET A 1 6.18 9.91 -23.02
C MET A 1 5.21 9.39 -21.97
N SER A 2 5.11 8.07 -21.84
CA SER A 2 4.20 7.46 -20.85
C SER A 2 4.69 7.64 -19.41
N LEU A 3 3.77 7.68 -18.47
CA LEU A 3 4.08 7.75 -17.05
C LEU A 3 4.95 6.57 -16.61
N LYS A 4 4.73 5.39 -17.18
CA LYS A 4 5.54 4.20 -16.95
C LYS A 4 7.02 4.44 -17.29
N LYS A 5 7.30 5.07 -18.43
CA LYS A 5 8.68 5.40 -18.86
C LYS A 5 9.31 6.45 -17.94
N LEU A 6 8.56 7.48 -17.54
CA LEU A 6 9.05 8.54 -16.69
C LEU A 6 9.46 8.04 -15.29
N THR A 7 8.80 7.00 -14.79
CA THR A 7 9.06 6.46 -13.45
C THR A 7 9.94 5.21 -13.46
N GLN A 8 10.39 4.74 -14.63
CA GLN A 8 11.10 3.47 -14.78
C GLN A 8 12.38 3.38 -13.93
N SER A 9 13.18 4.44 -13.90
CA SER A 9 14.43 4.46 -13.11
C SER A 9 14.14 4.31 -11.61
N LYS A 10 13.17 5.03 -11.10
CA LYS A 10 12.79 4.94 -9.68
C LYS A 10 12.20 3.57 -9.34
N HIS A 11 11.41 3.01 -10.23
CA HIS A 11 10.84 1.68 -10.07
C HIS A 11 11.94 0.61 -10.02
N SER A 12 12.89 0.66 -10.95
CA SER A 12 14.02 -0.27 -10.98
C SER A 12 14.89 -0.16 -9.72
N ASN A 13 15.11 1.07 -9.22
CA ASN A 13 15.86 1.28 -7.98
C ASN A 13 15.13 0.69 -6.77
N ALA A 14 13.80 0.85 -6.70
CA ALA A 14 12.99 0.26 -5.64
C ALA A 14 13.03 -1.26 -5.67
N GLU A 15 12.93 -1.87 -6.85
CA GLU A 15 13.04 -3.34 -7.02
C GLU A 15 14.38 -3.90 -6.54
N ARG A 16 15.45 -3.12 -6.66
CA ARG A 16 16.79 -3.53 -6.23
C ARG A 16 17.07 -3.26 -4.76
N SER A 17 16.14 -2.68 -4.02
CA SER A 17 16.32 -2.44 -2.59
C SER A 17 16.41 -3.77 -1.83
N TRP A 18 17.12 -3.75 -0.71
CA TRP A 18 17.23 -4.92 0.19
C TRP A 18 15.86 -5.42 0.62
N PHE A 19 14.95 -4.51 0.93
CA PHE A 19 13.62 -4.89 1.41
C PHE A 19 12.79 -5.58 0.33
N ALA A 20 12.82 -5.07 -0.90
CA ALA A 20 12.13 -5.70 -2.03
C ALA A 20 12.68 -7.12 -2.28
N ALA A 21 14.00 -7.29 -2.22
CA ALA A 21 14.62 -8.60 -2.33
C ALA A 21 14.15 -9.55 -1.23
N LEU A 22 14.03 -9.07 0.02
CA LEU A 22 13.51 -9.86 1.13
C LEU A 22 12.07 -10.29 0.89
N MET A 23 11.21 -9.40 0.42
CA MET A 23 9.80 -9.69 0.11
C MET A 23 9.66 -10.77 -0.97
N ILE A 24 10.50 -10.71 -2.00
CA ILE A 24 10.45 -11.66 -3.12
C ILE A 24 11.08 -13.00 -2.75
N SER A 25 12.03 -13.02 -1.82
CA SER A 25 12.77 -14.22 -1.44
C SER A 25 11.94 -15.31 -0.75
N GLY A 26 10.80 -14.94 -0.17
CA GLY A 26 10.00 -15.84 0.67
C GLY A 26 10.58 -16.07 2.06
N LYS A 27 11.61 -15.31 2.43
CA LYS A 27 12.33 -15.47 3.72
C LYS A 27 11.93 -14.42 4.77
N ILE A 28 11.02 -13.52 4.43
CA ILE A 28 10.55 -12.53 5.40
C ILE A 28 9.81 -13.22 6.55
N SER A 29 10.17 -12.87 7.80
CA SER A 29 9.50 -13.42 8.97
C SER A 29 8.12 -12.81 9.17
N ASN A 30 7.27 -13.49 9.97
CA ASN A 30 5.96 -12.94 10.34
C ASN A 30 6.11 -11.56 11.01
N GLN A 31 7.07 -11.42 11.91
CA GLN A 31 7.31 -10.17 12.60
C GLN A 31 7.75 -9.04 11.65
N GLN A 32 8.69 -9.33 10.77
CA GLN A 32 9.15 -8.35 9.78
C GLN A 32 8.02 -7.91 8.87
N TYR A 33 7.22 -8.85 8.39
CA TYR A 33 6.09 -8.56 7.53
C TYR A 33 5.00 -7.77 8.28
N ALA A 34 4.75 -8.11 9.55
CA ALA A 34 3.80 -7.36 10.38
C ALA A 34 4.20 -5.89 10.55
N VAL A 35 5.49 -5.61 10.76
CA VAL A 35 6.00 -4.24 10.84
C VAL A 35 5.74 -3.49 9.52
N TYR A 36 6.01 -4.13 8.39
CA TYR A 36 5.73 -3.58 7.07
C TYR A 36 4.23 -3.30 6.88
N LEU A 37 3.39 -4.28 7.21
CA LEU A 37 1.93 -4.14 7.10
C LEU A 37 1.40 -2.98 7.93
N LYS A 38 1.95 -2.77 9.12
CA LYS A 38 1.56 -1.64 9.99
C LYS A 38 1.80 -0.31 9.28
N GLN A 39 2.96 -0.15 8.64
CA GLN A 39 3.26 1.07 7.90
C GLN A 39 2.33 1.23 6.69
N GLN A 40 2.09 0.17 5.95
CA GLN A 40 1.19 0.20 4.79
C GLN A 40 -0.25 0.51 5.22
N PHE A 41 -0.72 -0.08 6.31
CA PHE A 41 -2.05 0.22 6.84
C PHE A 41 -2.23 1.71 7.12
N GLU A 42 -1.26 2.33 7.82
CA GLU A 42 -1.33 3.75 8.14
C GLU A 42 -1.39 4.61 6.88
N CYS A 43 -0.60 4.28 5.88
CA CYS A 43 -0.58 5.01 4.61
C CYS A 43 -1.90 4.86 3.83
N TYR A 44 -2.40 3.65 3.66
CA TYR A 44 -3.65 3.40 2.95
C TYR A 44 -4.86 3.97 3.69
N ASN A 45 -4.89 3.82 5.01
CA ASN A 45 -5.95 4.37 5.83
C ASN A 45 -6.03 5.89 5.70
N ALA A 46 -4.88 6.57 5.69
CA ALA A 46 -4.83 8.02 5.46
C ALA A 46 -5.36 8.42 4.09
N LEU A 47 -4.95 7.70 3.03
CA LEU A 47 -5.43 7.93 1.67
C LEU A 47 -6.94 7.74 1.56
N GLU A 48 -7.46 6.64 2.10
CA GLU A 48 -8.89 6.33 2.02
C GLU A 48 -9.73 7.35 2.80
N LYS A 49 -9.27 7.77 3.98
CA LYS A 49 -9.90 8.87 4.74
C LYS A 49 -9.86 10.20 3.99
N ARG A 50 -8.74 10.48 3.34
CA ARG A 50 -8.59 11.73 2.58
C ARG A 50 -9.52 11.79 1.38
N PHE A 51 -9.73 10.67 0.68
CA PHE A 51 -10.70 10.58 -0.40
C PHE A 51 -12.13 10.77 0.10
N ASP A 52 -12.48 10.15 1.23
CA ASP A 52 -13.81 10.33 1.83
C ASP A 52 -14.04 11.81 2.23
N LYS A 53 -13.04 12.46 2.81
CA LYS A 53 -13.11 13.87 3.19
C LYS A 53 -13.23 14.81 1.97
N ALA A 54 -12.59 14.48 0.86
CA ALA A 54 -12.66 15.26 -0.37
C ALA A 54 -14.06 15.21 -1.00
N GLY A 55 -14.82 14.15 -0.74
CA GLY A 55 -16.21 14.02 -1.18
C GLY A 55 -16.36 14.14 -2.69
N GLU A 56 -17.24 15.05 -3.14
CA GLU A 56 -17.57 15.22 -4.56
C GLU A 56 -16.47 15.92 -5.38
N THR A 57 -15.42 16.44 -4.73
CA THR A 57 -14.34 17.14 -5.43
C THR A 57 -13.39 16.20 -6.16
N VAL A 58 -13.46 14.91 -5.88
CA VAL A 58 -12.67 13.86 -6.53
C VAL A 58 -13.56 12.68 -6.91
N VAL A 59 -13.09 11.88 -7.88
CA VAL A 59 -13.71 10.59 -8.16
C VAL A 59 -13.46 9.68 -6.98
N SER A 60 -14.52 9.07 -6.44
CA SER A 60 -14.39 8.16 -5.30
C SER A 60 -13.59 6.91 -5.66
N LEU A 61 -12.84 6.40 -4.70
CA LEU A 61 -12.12 5.13 -4.87
C LEU A 61 -13.12 3.98 -4.98
N PRO A 62 -12.98 3.11 -5.99
CA PRO A 62 -13.78 1.90 -6.05
C PRO A 62 -13.62 1.07 -4.78
N ARG A 63 -14.72 0.52 -4.28
CA ARG A 63 -14.71 -0.28 -3.04
C ARG A 63 -13.71 -1.43 -3.10
N ASP A 64 -13.65 -2.11 -4.23
CA ASP A 64 -12.77 -3.27 -4.41
C ASP A 64 -11.29 -2.90 -4.53
N LEU A 65 -10.99 -1.63 -4.76
CA LEU A 65 -9.63 -1.12 -4.78
C LEU A 65 -9.10 -0.80 -3.37
N LYS A 66 -9.97 -0.43 -2.43
CA LYS A 66 -9.57 -0.05 -1.07
C LYS A 66 -8.82 -1.18 -0.37
N ARG A 67 -7.76 -0.84 0.36
CA ARG A 67 -6.84 -1.82 0.94
C ARG A 67 -6.75 -1.81 2.47
N ALA A 68 -7.14 -0.72 3.14
CA ALA A 68 -6.93 -0.59 4.59
C ALA A 68 -7.50 -1.77 5.37
N ASN A 69 -8.74 -2.18 5.09
CA ASN A 69 -9.37 -3.31 5.79
C ASN A 69 -8.67 -4.64 5.52
N ASN A 70 -8.24 -4.86 4.27
CA ASN A 70 -7.52 -6.08 3.91
C ASN A 70 -6.16 -6.17 4.60
N ILE A 71 -5.47 -5.03 4.71
CA ILE A 71 -4.17 -4.96 5.39
C ILE A 71 -4.33 -5.21 6.89
N ILE A 72 -5.33 -4.62 7.53
CA ILE A 72 -5.56 -4.84 8.96
C ILE A 72 -5.94 -6.28 9.27
N ASP A 73 -6.69 -6.93 8.39
CA ASP A 73 -7.02 -8.35 8.51
C ASP A 73 -5.76 -9.21 8.50
N ASP A 74 -4.85 -8.96 7.54
CA ASP A 74 -3.57 -9.67 7.46
C ASP A 74 -2.71 -9.41 8.70
N LEU A 75 -2.68 -8.18 9.16
CA LEU A 75 -1.91 -7.78 10.34
C LEU A 75 -2.41 -8.49 11.60
N GLN A 76 -3.72 -8.56 11.80
CA GLN A 76 -4.33 -9.26 12.92
C GLN A 76 -4.10 -10.78 12.86
N GLU A 77 -4.02 -11.34 11.67
CA GLU A 77 -3.68 -12.75 11.47
C GLU A 77 -2.26 -13.07 11.94
N LEU A 78 -1.32 -12.14 11.74
CA LEU A 78 0.10 -12.35 12.02
C LEU A 78 0.56 -11.88 13.39
N SER A 79 -0.19 -10.97 14.03
CA SER A 79 0.22 -10.35 15.28
C SER A 79 -0.97 -10.15 16.21
N CYS A 80 -0.82 -10.61 17.44
CA CYS A 80 -1.81 -10.37 18.49
C CYS A 80 -1.70 -8.97 19.09
N GLU A 81 -0.62 -8.26 18.82
CA GLU A 81 -0.28 -6.97 19.47
C GLU A 81 -0.08 -5.87 18.41
N VAL A 82 -1.08 -5.66 17.57
CA VAL A 82 -1.03 -4.68 16.47
C VAL A 82 -0.69 -3.27 16.99
N ASP A 83 -1.25 -2.87 18.12
CA ASP A 83 -1.05 -1.53 18.67
C ASP A 83 0.37 -1.31 19.23
N SER A 84 1.08 -2.39 19.54
CA SER A 84 2.47 -2.30 20.03
C SER A 84 3.49 -2.13 18.90
N ILE A 85 3.09 -2.36 17.65
CA ILE A 85 3.98 -2.19 16.50
C ILE A 85 4.21 -0.70 16.24
N PRO A 86 5.47 -0.23 16.20
CA PRO A 86 5.75 1.19 16.03
C PRO A 86 5.38 1.70 14.64
N ILE A 87 4.97 2.96 14.59
CA ILE A 87 4.80 3.69 13.32
C ILE A 87 6.08 4.49 13.10
N PHE A 88 6.76 4.27 11.98
CA PHE A 88 8.02 4.95 11.67
C PHE A 88 7.79 6.44 11.40
N ASP A 89 8.81 7.25 11.65
CA ASP A 89 8.74 8.70 11.40
C ASP A 89 8.43 9.02 9.95
N SER A 90 9.01 8.27 9.01
CA SER A 90 8.70 8.43 7.58
C SER A 90 7.23 8.16 7.27
N THR A 91 6.63 7.16 7.91
CA THR A 91 5.21 6.86 7.79
C THR A 91 4.34 7.99 8.34
N LYS A 92 4.68 8.49 9.53
CA LYS A 92 3.98 9.63 10.15
C LYS A 92 4.02 10.87 9.26
N LYS A 93 5.17 11.16 8.67
CA LYS A 93 5.33 12.29 7.74
C LYS A 93 4.46 12.14 6.51
N TYR A 94 4.40 10.95 5.94
CA TYR A 94 3.54 10.65 4.80
C TYR A 94 2.07 10.81 5.15
N VAL A 95 1.64 10.26 6.28
CA VAL A 95 0.24 10.35 6.76
C VAL A 95 -0.15 11.82 6.93
N ASN A 96 0.68 12.61 7.59
CA ASN A 96 0.41 14.03 7.80
C ASN A 96 0.34 14.79 6.47
N TYR A 97 1.24 14.49 5.55
CA TYR A 97 1.22 15.08 4.21
C TYR A 97 -0.10 14.78 3.48
N ILE A 98 -0.53 13.53 3.49
CA ILE A 98 -1.76 13.11 2.80
C ILE A 98 -2.99 13.76 3.42
N LEU A 99 -3.08 13.80 4.76
CA LEU A 99 -4.26 14.31 5.45
C LEU A 99 -4.36 15.85 5.41
N ASP A 100 -3.23 16.55 5.52
CA ASP A 100 -3.21 17.98 5.78
C ASP A 100 -2.63 18.84 4.67
N GLU A 101 -1.71 18.33 3.86
CA GLU A 101 -0.93 19.13 2.90
C GLU A 101 -1.18 18.78 1.43
N CYS A 102 -1.49 17.53 1.12
CA CYS A 102 -1.63 17.07 -0.24
C CYS A 102 -2.84 17.73 -0.92
N LYS A 103 -2.59 18.39 -2.04
CA LYS A 103 -3.67 18.97 -2.85
C LYS A 103 -4.52 17.86 -3.46
N THR A 104 -5.83 18.08 -3.53
CA THR A 104 -6.81 17.11 -4.04
C THR A 104 -6.39 16.52 -5.39
N LYS A 105 -5.92 17.37 -6.31
CA LYS A 105 -5.48 16.93 -7.65
C LYS A 105 -4.28 15.96 -7.61
N ASN A 106 -3.46 16.03 -6.58
CA ASN A 106 -2.26 15.19 -6.45
C ASN A 106 -2.57 13.83 -5.83
N LEU A 107 -3.75 13.63 -5.27
CA LEU A 107 -4.16 12.35 -4.70
C LEU A 107 -4.14 11.23 -5.75
N TYR A 108 -4.46 11.54 -7.00
CA TYR A 108 -4.45 10.54 -8.09
C TYR A 108 -3.05 9.95 -8.35
N ALA A 109 -1.99 10.74 -8.16
CA ALA A 109 -0.63 10.23 -8.26
C ALA A 109 -0.35 9.15 -7.21
N HIS A 110 -0.85 9.34 -6.00
CA HIS A 110 -0.71 8.34 -4.93
C HIS A 110 -1.52 7.07 -5.21
N VAL A 111 -2.71 7.21 -5.80
CA VAL A 111 -3.49 6.05 -6.25
C VAL A 111 -2.72 5.25 -7.30
N TYR A 112 -2.16 5.93 -8.29
CA TYR A 112 -1.40 5.28 -9.34
C TYR A 112 -0.21 4.49 -8.77
N VAL A 113 0.58 5.13 -7.92
CA VAL A 113 1.80 4.49 -7.39
C VAL A 113 1.48 3.36 -6.43
N ARG A 114 0.55 3.56 -5.49
CA ARG A 114 0.28 2.58 -4.45
C ARG A 114 -0.69 1.50 -4.87
N TYR A 115 -1.91 1.88 -5.25
CA TYR A 115 -2.97 0.90 -5.52
C TYR A 115 -2.70 0.10 -6.79
N LEU A 116 -2.37 0.76 -7.89
CA LEU A 116 -2.10 0.07 -9.14
C LEU A 116 -0.77 -0.68 -9.10
N GLY A 117 0.21 -0.16 -8.36
CA GLY A 117 1.45 -0.86 -8.10
C GLY A 117 1.22 -2.19 -7.39
N ASP A 118 0.40 -2.20 -6.35
CA ASP A 118 0.06 -3.42 -5.60
C ASP A 118 -0.85 -4.35 -6.40
N LEU A 119 -1.78 -3.81 -7.18
CA LEU A 119 -2.64 -4.60 -8.05
C LEU A 119 -1.83 -5.42 -9.06
N LYS A 120 -0.80 -4.83 -9.64
CA LYS A 120 0.03 -5.48 -10.66
C LYS A 120 1.23 -6.20 -10.07
N GLY A 121 2.06 -5.51 -9.29
CA GLY A 121 3.30 -6.04 -8.73
C GLY A 121 3.09 -6.96 -7.55
N GLY A 122 2.07 -6.72 -6.77
CA GLY A 122 1.76 -7.49 -5.57
C GLY A 122 1.42 -8.95 -5.83
N GLN A 123 1.03 -9.30 -7.06
CA GLN A 123 0.67 -10.68 -7.38
C GLN A 123 1.87 -11.63 -7.30
N ILE A 124 3.06 -11.14 -7.58
CA ILE A 124 4.29 -11.92 -7.42
C ILE A 124 4.64 -12.05 -5.94
N ILE A 125 4.55 -10.94 -5.20
CA ILE A 125 4.89 -10.86 -3.78
C ILE A 125 3.93 -11.72 -2.95
N SER A 126 2.65 -11.72 -3.27
CA SER A 126 1.60 -12.40 -2.48
C SER A 126 1.83 -13.90 -2.31
N LYS A 127 2.58 -14.51 -3.22
CA LYS A 127 2.88 -15.94 -3.19
C LYS A 127 4.03 -16.29 -2.24
N ARG A 128 4.72 -15.29 -1.70
CA ARG A 128 5.99 -15.47 -0.98
C ARG A 128 6.00 -14.86 0.41
N ILE A 129 4.87 -14.31 0.84
CA ILE A 129 4.73 -13.62 2.12
C ILE A 129 3.95 -14.49 3.12
N PRO A 130 4.14 -14.24 4.44
CA PRO A 130 3.38 -14.95 5.47
C PRO A 130 1.89 -14.63 5.43
N GLY A 131 1.07 -15.58 5.88
CA GLY A 131 -0.36 -15.39 6.06
C GLY A 131 -1.17 -15.54 4.78
N SER A 132 -2.42 -15.09 4.83
CA SER A 132 -3.39 -15.25 3.73
C SER A 132 -3.16 -14.31 2.55
N GLY A 133 -2.42 -13.22 2.74
CA GLY A 133 -2.12 -12.27 1.68
C GLY A 133 -3.32 -11.48 1.18
N LYS A 134 -4.27 -11.20 2.04
CA LYS A 134 -5.49 -10.43 1.68
C LYS A 134 -5.16 -9.03 1.13
N TYR A 135 -4.08 -8.43 1.62
CA TYR A 135 -3.59 -7.15 1.14
C TYR A 135 -3.48 -7.12 -0.40
N TYR A 136 -2.94 -8.20 -0.99
CA TYR A 136 -2.67 -8.27 -2.42
C TYR A 136 -3.79 -8.95 -3.23
N LYS A 137 -4.90 -9.35 -2.59
CA LYS A 137 -6.04 -9.95 -3.25
C LYS A 137 -7.08 -8.89 -3.61
N PHE A 138 -7.30 -8.72 -4.91
CA PHE A 138 -8.28 -7.77 -5.44
C PHE A 138 -9.42 -8.54 -6.09
N LYS A 139 -10.64 -8.07 -5.86
CA LYS A 139 -11.82 -8.54 -6.59
C LYS A 139 -11.84 -7.82 -7.94
N ASN A 140 -12.17 -8.55 -9.02
CA ASN A 140 -12.29 -8.00 -10.37
C ASN A 140 -11.08 -7.16 -10.80
N PRO A 141 -9.84 -7.72 -10.75
CA PRO A 141 -8.64 -6.93 -11.01
C PRO A 141 -8.62 -6.29 -12.40
N LYS A 142 -9.21 -6.93 -13.40
CA LYS A 142 -9.27 -6.40 -14.77
C LYS A 142 -10.13 -5.13 -14.88
N GLU A 143 -11.15 -5.00 -14.06
CA GLU A 143 -12.02 -3.82 -14.05
C GLU A 143 -11.38 -2.64 -13.31
N LEU A 144 -10.40 -2.91 -12.46
CA LEU A 144 -9.73 -1.89 -11.65
C LEU A 144 -8.55 -1.22 -12.38
N GLU A 145 -8.04 -1.83 -13.44
CA GLU A 145 -6.99 -1.26 -14.27
C GLU A 145 -7.53 -0.10 -15.14
#